data_70ca5751587f2c68fd8bd9e0d93dd7fe
#
_entry.id   70ca5751587f2c68fd8bd9e0d93dd7fe
#
_cell.length_a   1.000
_cell.length_b   1.000
_cell.length_c   1.000
_cell.angle_alpha   90.00
_cell.angle_beta   90.00
_cell.angle_gamma   90.00
#
_symmetry.space_group_name_H-M   'P 1'
#
loop_
_entity.id
_entity.type
_entity.pdbx_description
1 polymer ?
#
loop_
_entity_poly.entity_id
_entity_poly.type
_entity_poly.pdbx_seq_one_letter_code
_entity_poly.pdbx_strand_id
1 'polypeptide(L)'
;MSGSLSRRTFLRSAVLGAVAVSRRASAQAGGRVLVVGGGFGGATCARELRRSGLTVTLVEPDPFYTACPFSNAVLVGMRPMEAQRFRLDAIEKDGVGIVRQRASRVDPQGRRVLLQDGSSLDYDRLVLSPGIDIRFDALSGYDEEASAALPHAWKAGEQTTLLARQLQAMDDGGTVVIVAPANPFRCPPGPYERASLIAHYLKTHKPRSKLLILDAKDTFSKQRLFQSAWQELYPGIVEWVSLSSGGKVIEVEAKTRTLVTDFGRQTGDVVNIIPPQRAGQITQAAGVADRSGWCPIDPVTFESRLQPNIHVIGDASIAGGMPKSAFSANAQGKVCAAAVASLLRGETPAAPKLINTCYSLVAPDYGISVAGVYRPLNGVLTDVEGAGGTSPANAPPSFRAQEAAYAEAWFQTITAEVFG
;
A
#
# COMPACT_ATOMS: atom_id res chain seq x y z
N MET A 1 -15.91 -15.57 100.75
CA MET A 1 -15.20 -16.85 100.61
C MET A 1 -14.82 -16.94 99.17
N SER A 2 -13.70 -16.48 98.81
CA SER A 2 -12.37 -17.04 98.59
C SER A 2 -12.39 -18.25 97.60
N GLY A 3 -11.81 -18.06 96.47
CA GLY A 3 -11.54 -19.11 95.53
C GLY A 3 -10.74 -18.63 94.28
N SER A 4 -9.45 -18.35 94.51
CA SER A 4 -8.49 -18.15 93.43
C SER A 4 -8.17 -19.48 92.74
N LEU A 5 -7.98 -19.50 91.47
CA LEU A 5 -7.23 -20.51 90.74
C LEU A 5 -6.62 -19.91 89.46
N SER A 6 -5.42 -19.69 89.58
CA SER A 6 -4.19 -20.22 88.99
C SER A 6 -4.18 -20.31 87.43
N ARG A 7 -3.32 -19.49 86.85
CA ARG A 7 -2.81 -19.58 85.49
C ARG A 7 -1.94 -20.86 85.34
N ARG A 8 -2.27 -21.69 84.37
CA ARG A 8 -1.31 -22.63 83.75
C ARG A 8 -1.59 -22.78 82.25
N THR A 9 -0.76 -22.18 81.50
CA THR A 9 -0.09 -22.52 80.29
C THR A 9 -0.66 -23.71 79.49
N PHE A 10 -1.20 -23.45 78.33
CA PHE A 10 -1.18 -24.42 77.23
C PHE A 10 -0.64 -23.71 76.01
N LEU A 11 0.64 -23.91 75.73
CA LEU A 11 1.28 -23.70 74.44
C LEU A 11 0.68 -24.74 73.47
N ARG A 12 -0.08 -24.31 72.50
CA ARG A 12 -0.32 -25.07 71.29
C ARG A 12 0.20 -24.25 70.16
N SER A 13 1.25 -24.76 69.52
CA SER A 13 1.91 -24.30 68.32
C SER A 13 0.91 -24.27 67.19
N ALA A 14 0.44 -23.09 66.79
CA ALA A 14 -0.23 -22.87 65.50
C ALA A 14 0.87 -22.59 64.50
N VAL A 15 1.23 -23.60 63.68
CA VAL A 15 2.04 -23.43 62.48
C VAL A 15 1.13 -22.74 61.49
N LEU A 16 1.21 -21.43 61.38
CA LEU A 16 0.70 -20.63 60.27
C LEU A 16 1.60 -20.91 59.08
N GLY A 17 1.17 -21.85 58.23
CA GLY A 17 1.67 -21.98 56.86
C GLY A 17 1.36 -20.71 56.09
N ALA A 18 2.28 -19.77 56.06
CA ALA A 18 2.26 -18.67 55.10
C ALA A 18 2.50 -19.30 53.73
N VAL A 19 1.38 -19.62 53.02
CA VAL A 19 1.41 -19.82 51.57
C VAL A 19 1.77 -18.48 50.97
N ALA A 20 3.05 -18.24 50.78
CA ALA A 20 3.56 -17.20 49.94
C ALA A 20 3.08 -17.54 48.50
N VAL A 21 1.92 -17.01 48.15
CA VAL A 21 1.55 -16.85 46.74
C VAL A 21 2.56 -15.87 46.19
N SER A 22 3.70 -16.38 45.76
CA SER A 22 4.59 -15.67 44.86
C SER A 22 3.78 -15.36 43.62
N ARG A 23 3.09 -14.21 43.62
CA ARG A 23 2.75 -13.52 42.37
C ARG A 23 4.10 -13.29 41.70
N ARG A 24 4.52 -14.23 40.88
CA ARG A 24 5.43 -13.93 39.80
C ARG A 24 4.72 -12.80 39.03
N ALA A 25 5.08 -11.56 39.35
CA ALA A 25 5.06 -10.51 38.38
C ALA A 25 6.03 -11.01 37.29
N SER A 26 5.52 -11.83 36.35
CA SER A 26 6.15 -11.92 35.08
C SER A 26 6.09 -10.48 34.57
N ALA A 27 7.22 -9.77 34.67
CA ALA A 27 7.50 -8.67 33.78
C ALA A 27 7.19 -9.28 32.42
N GLN A 28 6.04 -8.91 31.86
CA GLN A 28 5.58 -9.34 30.57
C GLN A 28 6.62 -8.72 29.65
N ALA A 29 7.67 -9.48 29.31
CA ALA A 29 8.60 -9.09 28.28
C ALA A 29 7.71 -8.81 27.08
N GLY A 30 7.54 -7.54 26.74
CA GLY A 30 6.65 -7.11 25.67
C GLY A 30 6.98 -7.94 24.44
N GLY A 31 5.98 -8.61 23.85
CA GLY A 31 6.19 -9.53 22.73
C GLY A 31 7.03 -8.88 21.64
N ARG A 32 7.92 -9.64 21.01
CA ARG A 32 8.79 -9.19 19.93
C ARG A 32 7.99 -9.16 18.64
N VAL A 33 7.83 -8.00 18.05
CA VAL A 33 7.15 -7.86 16.76
C VAL A 33 8.15 -7.45 15.70
N LEU A 34 8.23 -8.24 14.63
CA LEU A 34 8.95 -7.86 13.42
C LEU A 34 7.98 -7.29 12.41
N VAL A 35 8.35 -6.19 11.76
CA VAL A 35 7.64 -5.60 10.63
C VAL A 35 8.59 -5.61 9.43
N VAL A 36 8.18 -6.17 8.30
CA VAL A 36 8.95 -6.22 7.06
C VAL A 36 8.33 -5.28 6.03
N GLY A 37 9.09 -4.26 5.63
CA GLY A 37 8.69 -3.21 4.70
C GLY A 37 8.31 -1.90 5.37
N GLY A 38 9.03 -0.82 5.05
CA GLY A 38 8.94 0.52 5.64
C GLY A 38 8.01 1.49 4.91
N GLY A 39 7.06 1.00 4.09
CA GLY A 39 6.08 1.84 3.41
C GLY A 39 4.94 2.30 4.33
N PHE A 40 3.91 2.94 3.75
CA PHE A 40 2.78 3.52 4.52
C PHE A 40 2.15 2.55 5.52
N GLY A 41 1.99 1.27 5.17
CA GLY A 41 1.41 0.28 6.08
C GLY A 41 2.38 -0.12 7.19
N GLY A 42 3.59 -0.57 6.83
CA GLY A 42 4.54 -1.12 7.78
C GLY A 42 5.11 -0.08 8.73
N ALA A 43 5.49 1.11 8.23
CA ALA A 43 5.96 2.20 9.07
C ALA A 43 4.89 2.66 10.08
N THR A 44 3.63 2.82 9.63
CA THR A 44 2.50 3.10 10.53
C THR A 44 2.35 2.01 11.58
N CYS A 45 2.32 0.74 11.15
CA CYS A 45 2.14 -0.38 12.06
C CYS A 45 3.26 -0.44 13.10
N ALA A 46 4.52 -0.26 12.70
CA ALA A 46 5.67 -0.27 13.59
C ALA A 46 5.59 0.83 14.67
N ARG A 47 5.24 2.06 14.28
CA ARG A 47 5.06 3.18 15.22
C ARG A 47 3.92 2.92 16.21
N GLU A 48 2.75 2.44 15.74
CA GLU A 48 1.60 2.15 16.61
C GLU A 48 1.87 0.98 17.58
N LEU A 49 2.55 -0.07 17.13
CA LEU A 49 2.99 -1.16 18.00
C LEU A 49 3.97 -0.66 19.07
N ARG A 50 4.89 0.21 18.69
CA ARG A 50 5.83 0.81 19.65
C ARG A 50 5.13 1.69 20.68
N ARG A 51 4.15 2.49 20.26
CA ARG A 51 3.28 3.29 21.15
C ARG A 51 2.48 2.41 22.12
N SER A 52 2.15 1.17 21.72
CA SER A 52 1.49 0.18 22.56
C SER A 52 2.45 -0.52 23.56
N GLY A 53 3.72 -0.09 23.65
CA GLY A 53 4.71 -0.59 24.59
C GLY A 53 5.43 -1.87 24.16
N LEU A 54 5.27 -2.32 22.93
CA LEU A 54 5.90 -3.53 22.41
C LEU A 54 7.34 -3.29 21.94
N THR A 55 8.15 -4.35 21.91
CA THR A 55 9.47 -4.33 21.27
C THR A 55 9.28 -4.56 19.77
N VAL A 56 9.62 -3.56 18.96
CA VAL A 56 9.36 -3.56 17.50
C VAL A 56 10.66 -3.40 16.73
N THR A 57 10.87 -4.26 15.76
CA THR A 57 11.95 -4.14 14.77
C THR A 57 11.36 -4.04 13.38
N LEU A 58 11.73 -2.97 12.66
CA LEU A 58 11.40 -2.75 11.24
C LEU A 58 12.57 -3.22 10.38
N VAL A 59 12.31 -4.14 9.46
CA VAL A 59 13.27 -4.63 8.46
C VAL A 59 12.99 -3.89 7.15
N GLU A 60 13.91 -3.00 6.77
CA GLU A 60 13.80 -2.17 5.56
C GLU A 60 15.20 -1.87 5.03
N PRO A 61 15.54 -2.35 3.81
CA PRO A 61 16.89 -2.21 3.27
C PRO A 61 17.24 -0.76 2.93
N ASP A 62 16.26 0.01 2.46
CA ASP A 62 16.52 1.34 1.94
C ASP A 62 16.49 2.41 3.05
N PRO A 63 17.39 3.41 3.00
CA PRO A 63 17.37 4.52 3.97
C PRO A 63 16.22 5.49 3.75
N PHE A 64 15.57 5.40 2.60
CA PHE A 64 14.45 6.24 2.19
C PHE A 64 13.29 5.39 1.69
N TYR A 65 12.09 5.77 2.06
CA TYR A 65 10.89 5.33 1.36
C TYR A 65 10.55 6.30 0.23
N THR A 66 10.32 5.78 -0.98
CA THR A 66 9.89 6.57 -2.13
C THR A 66 8.39 6.40 -2.35
N ALA A 67 7.63 7.46 -2.10
CA ALA A 67 6.16 7.42 -2.15
C ALA A 67 5.63 7.41 -3.59
N CYS A 68 4.66 6.52 -3.85
CA CYS A 68 3.97 6.47 -5.14
C CYS A 68 2.85 7.51 -5.30
N PRO A 69 2.05 7.85 -4.27
CA PRO A 69 1.12 8.98 -4.38
C PRO A 69 1.85 10.23 -4.82
N PHE A 70 1.26 11.02 -5.74
CA PHE A 70 1.86 12.17 -6.40
C PHE A 70 3.08 11.92 -7.32
N SER A 71 3.51 10.68 -7.51
CA SER A 71 4.56 10.39 -8.51
C SER A 71 4.11 10.71 -9.95
N ASN A 72 2.81 10.73 -10.22
CA ASN A 72 2.28 11.20 -11.49
C ASN A 72 2.52 12.71 -11.71
N ALA A 73 2.52 13.52 -10.66
CA ALA A 73 2.87 14.94 -10.73
C ALA A 73 4.35 15.17 -11.07
N VAL A 74 5.22 14.23 -10.69
CA VAL A 74 6.65 14.28 -11.06
C VAL A 74 6.84 14.09 -12.56
N LEU A 75 6.04 13.21 -13.20
CA LEU A 75 6.14 12.94 -14.64
C LEU A 75 6.00 14.22 -15.49
N VAL A 76 5.19 15.15 -15.01
CA VAL A 76 4.82 16.36 -15.75
C VAL A 76 5.47 17.65 -15.18
N GLY A 77 6.43 17.49 -14.29
CA GLY A 77 7.20 18.61 -13.73
C GLY A 77 6.48 19.44 -12.67
N MET A 78 5.31 19.02 -12.19
CA MET A 78 4.57 19.71 -11.12
C MET A 78 5.22 19.51 -9.74
N ARG A 79 6.09 18.50 -9.60
CA ARG A 79 6.75 18.16 -8.34
C ARG A 79 8.14 17.56 -8.61
N PRO A 80 9.19 17.87 -7.84
CA PRO A 80 10.49 17.23 -7.97
C PRO A 80 10.45 15.81 -7.37
N MET A 81 11.29 14.89 -7.88
CA MET A 81 11.37 13.51 -7.42
C MET A 81 11.81 13.40 -5.94
N GLU A 82 12.64 14.33 -5.49
CA GLU A 82 13.13 14.40 -4.12
C GLU A 82 11.99 14.58 -3.10
N ALA A 83 10.93 15.31 -3.47
CA ALA A 83 9.75 15.50 -2.63
C ALA A 83 8.93 14.21 -2.43
N GLN A 84 9.27 13.13 -3.14
CA GLN A 84 8.68 11.80 -2.98
C GLN A 84 9.50 10.89 -2.04
N ARG A 85 10.66 11.35 -1.54
CA ARG A 85 11.59 10.56 -0.73
C ARG A 85 11.52 10.96 0.72
N PHE A 86 11.22 10.00 1.59
CA PHE A 86 11.03 10.18 3.02
C PHE A 86 12.05 9.34 3.80
N ARG A 87 12.77 9.97 4.74
CA ARG A 87 13.69 9.26 5.65
C ARG A 87 12.90 8.49 6.70
N LEU A 88 13.51 7.44 7.26
CA LEU A 88 12.90 6.63 8.32
C LEU A 88 13.41 7.02 9.73
N ASP A 89 14.17 8.09 9.83
CA ASP A 89 14.84 8.49 11.08
C ASP A 89 13.86 8.83 12.22
N ALA A 90 12.67 9.36 11.88
CA ALA A 90 11.65 9.64 12.88
C ALA A 90 11.07 8.37 13.51
N ILE A 91 10.95 7.30 12.72
CA ILE A 91 10.50 5.99 13.20
C ILE A 91 11.50 5.41 14.20
N GLU A 92 12.80 5.58 13.93
CA GLU A 92 13.87 5.15 14.82
C GLU A 92 13.88 5.98 16.13
N LYS A 93 13.65 7.31 16.02
CA LYS A 93 13.51 8.20 17.19
C LYS A 93 12.31 7.84 18.09
N ASP A 94 11.24 7.28 17.51
CA ASP A 94 10.09 6.76 18.28
C ASP A 94 10.42 5.45 19.02
N GLY A 95 11.66 4.92 18.89
CA GLY A 95 12.14 3.74 19.57
C GLY A 95 11.86 2.42 18.83
N VAL A 96 11.56 2.46 17.54
CA VAL A 96 11.51 1.29 16.67
C VAL A 96 12.94 0.95 16.24
N GLY A 97 13.38 -0.29 16.49
CA GLY A 97 14.67 -0.77 15.96
C GLY A 97 14.59 -0.89 14.42
N ILE A 98 15.56 -0.35 13.69
CA ILE A 98 15.60 -0.50 12.22
C ILE A 98 16.76 -1.39 11.83
N VAL A 99 16.47 -2.46 11.06
CA VAL A 99 17.45 -3.34 10.45
C VAL A 99 17.53 -3.05 8.95
N ARG A 100 18.67 -2.48 8.53
CA ARG A 100 18.95 -2.06 7.14
C ARG A 100 19.40 -3.25 6.28
N GLN A 101 18.52 -4.24 6.19
CA GLN A 101 18.75 -5.49 5.46
C GLN A 101 17.47 -5.90 4.72
N ARG A 102 17.63 -6.68 3.66
CA ARG A 102 16.51 -7.30 2.96
C ARG A 102 16.13 -8.61 3.65
N ALA A 103 14.85 -8.77 3.95
CA ALA A 103 14.31 -10.08 4.34
C ALA A 103 14.31 -10.99 3.11
N SER A 104 14.97 -12.14 3.22
CA SER A 104 15.13 -13.11 2.12
C SER A 104 14.15 -14.27 2.22
N ARG A 105 13.85 -14.72 3.44
CA ARG A 105 12.98 -15.86 3.72
C ARG A 105 12.31 -15.73 5.08
N VAL A 106 11.16 -16.37 5.24
CA VAL A 106 10.50 -16.56 6.53
C VAL A 106 10.44 -18.05 6.84
N ASP A 107 10.77 -18.42 8.06
CA ASP A 107 10.50 -19.73 8.65
C ASP A 107 9.31 -19.58 9.62
N PRO A 108 8.08 -19.91 9.18
CA PRO A 108 6.90 -19.73 10.03
C PRO A 108 6.89 -20.65 11.25
N GLN A 109 7.44 -21.86 11.12
CA GLN A 109 7.48 -22.84 12.21
C GLN A 109 8.50 -22.48 13.27
N GLY A 110 9.70 -22.06 12.82
CA GLY A 110 10.76 -21.56 13.71
C GLY A 110 10.54 -20.14 14.19
N ARG A 111 9.50 -19.44 13.69
CA ARG A 111 9.20 -18.02 13.95
C ARG A 111 10.42 -17.13 13.76
N ARG A 112 11.03 -17.24 12.57
CA ARG A 112 12.23 -16.49 12.19
C ARG A 112 12.09 -15.88 10.82
N VAL A 113 12.68 -14.67 10.67
CA VAL A 113 12.94 -14.04 9.37
C VAL A 113 14.43 -14.12 9.11
N LEU A 114 14.81 -14.69 7.95
CA LEU A 114 16.18 -14.73 7.48
C LEU A 114 16.46 -13.47 6.65
N LEU A 115 17.64 -12.90 6.84
CA LEU A 115 18.10 -11.72 6.13
C LEU A 115 19.05 -12.09 4.99
N GLN A 116 19.31 -11.14 4.12
CA GLN A 116 20.16 -11.37 2.93
C GLN A 116 21.63 -11.68 3.28
N ASP A 117 22.12 -11.19 4.42
CA ASP A 117 23.47 -11.45 4.94
C ASP A 117 23.60 -12.81 5.66
N GLY A 118 22.52 -13.60 5.69
CA GLY A 118 22.49 -14.92 6.37
C GLY A 118 22.12 -14.85 7.87
N SER A 119 22.04 -13.68 8.45
CA SER A 119 21.54 -13.54 9.82
C SER A 119 20.04 -13.77 9.93
N SER A 120 19.51 -13.91 11.14
CA SER A 120 18.09 -14.13 11.37
C SER A 120 17.56 -13.35 12.57
N LEU A 121 16.26 -13.03 12.53
CA LEU A 121 15.53 -12.33 13.58
C LEU A 121 14.34 -13.18 14.03
N ASP A 122 14.25 -13.45 15.32
CA ASP A 122 13.12 -14.17 15.90
C ASP A 122 11.95 -13.21 16.15
N TYR A 123 10.72 -13.72 16.08
CA TYR A 123 9.50 -12.94 16.38
C TYR A 123 8.46 -13.76 17.17
N ASP A 124 7.63 -13.05 17.92
CA ASP A 124 6.41 -13.60 18.49
C ASP A 124 5.22 -13.33 17.54
N ARG A 125 5.23 -12.19 16.86
CA ARG A 125 4.33 -11.84 15.75
C ARG A 125 5.12 -11.18 14.62
N LEU A 126 4.76 -11.51 13.38
CA LEU A 126 5.36 -10.94 12.17
C LEU A 126 4.30 -10.16 11.40
N VAL A 127 4.63 -8.95 10.96
CA VAL A 127 3.81 -8.15 10.06
C VAL A 127 4.55 -8.00 8.74
N LEU A 128 3.95 -8.46 7.64
CA LEU A 128 4.46 -8.30 6.29
C LEU A 128 3.72 -7.16 5.59
N SER A 129 4.45 -6.13 5.17
CA SER A 129 3.97 -4.98 4.41
C SER A 129 4.84 -4.71 3.18
N PRO A 130 5.12 -5.73 2.33
CA PRO A 130 6.11 -5.62 1.27
C PRO A 130 5.60 -4.86 0.03
N GLY A 131 4.34 -4.44 0.02
CA GLY A 131 3.72 -3.83 -1.15
C GLY A 131 3.55 -4.83 -2.30
N ILE A 132 3.84 -4.36 -3.52
CA ILE A 132 3.70 -5.14 -4.76
C ILE A 132 5.04 -5.47 -5.40
N ASP A 133 5.04 -6.55 -6.19
CA ASP A 133 6.05 -6.80 -7.22
C ASP A 133 5.42 -6.78 -8.61
N ILE A 134 6.21 -6.32 -9.57
CA ILE A 134 5.87 -6.33 -11.00
C ILE A 134 6.01 -7.76 -11.51
N ARG A 135 5.04 -8.20 -12.29
CA ARG A 135 5.07 -9.50 -12.96
C ARG A 135 5.59 -9.34 -14.39
N PHE A 136 6.91 -9.30 -14.53
CA PHE A 136 7.56 -9.27 -15.84
C PHE A 136 7.30 -10.54 -16.66
N ASP A 137 6.91 -11.63 -16.01
CA ASP A 137 6.54 -12.90 -16.63
C ASP A 137 5.10 -12.92 -17.23
N ALA A 138 4.31 -11.88 -17.02
CA ALA A 138 2.88 -11.91 -17.31
C ALA A 138 2.49 -11.23 -18.64
N LEU A 139 3.43 -10.59 -19.33
CA LEU A 139 3.19 -9.92 -20.61
C LEU A 139 4.32 -10.29 -21.56
N SER A 140 4.01 -10.98 -22.66
CA SER A 140 4.99 -11.42 -23.65
C SER A 140 5.81 -10.25 -24.18
N GLY A 141 7.14 -10.43 -24.24
CA GLY A 141 8.09 -9.42 -24.73
C GLY A 141 8.32 -8.22 -23.78
N TYR A 142 7.77 -8.26 -22.56
CA TYR A 142 8.01 -7.22 -21.56
C TYR A 142 8.67 -7.79 -20.31
N ASP A 143 9.95 -7.60 -20.21
CA ASP A 143 10.80 -7.99 -19.08
C ASP A 143 11.45 -6.76 -18.41
N GLU A 144 12.40 -7.00 -17.52
CA GLU A 144 13.12 -5.94 -16.83
C GLU A 144 13.98 -5.12 -17.80
N GLU A 145 14.59 -5.75 -18.82
CA GLU A 145 15.37 -5.09 -19.87
C GLU A 145 14.45 -4.20 -20.74
N ALA A 146 13.31 -4.72 -21.19
CA ALA A 146 12.31 -3.96 -21.93
C ALA A 146 11.81 -2.75 -21.14
N SER A 147 11.71 -2.85 -19.81
CA SER A 147 11.27 -1.75 -18.94
C SER A 147 12.27 -0.58 -18.89
N ALA A 148 13.53 -0.78 -19.27
CA ALA A 148 14.50 0.29 -19.43
C ALA A 148 14.23 1.18 -20.66
N ALA A 149 13.54 0.63 -21.67
CA ALA A 149 13.10 1.38 -22.86
C ALA A 149 11.65 1.85 -22.76
N LEU A 150 10.77 1.02 -22.20
CA LEU A 150 9.32 1.23 -22.05
C LEU A 150 8.96 1.22 -20.56
N PRO A 151 9.18 2.33 -19.84
CA PRO A 151 9.09 2.34 -18.39
C PRO A 151 7.68 2.04 -17.88
N HIS A 152 7.60 1.22 -16.81
CA HIS A 152 6.35 1.04 -16.08
C HIS A 152 6.03 2.24 -15.17
N ALA A 153 7.02 2.88 -14.58
CA ALA A 153 6.87 3.99 -13.63
C ALA A 153 5.79 3.72 -12.56
N TRP A 154 5.61 2.43 -12.19
CA TRP A 154 4.58 2.02 -11.22
C TRP A 154 5.15 1.80 -9.81
N LYS A 155 6.44 1.58 -9.69
CA LYS A 155 7.23 1.85 -8.47
C LYS A 155 7.90 3.20 -8.69
N ALA A 156 7.65 4.16 -7.79
CA ALA A 156 8.21 5.51 -7.90
C ALA A 156 9.74 5.48 -7.74
N GLY A 157 10.45 6.33 -8.48
CA GLY A 157 11.89 6.39 -8.51
C GLY A 157 12.46 6.55 -9.92
N GLU A 158 13.48 5.78 -10.26
CA GLU A 158 14.19 5.88 -11.56
C GLU A 158 13.27 5.70 -12.77
N GLN A 159 12.33 4.76 -12.69
CA GLN A 159 11.31 4.54 -13.72
C GLN A 159 10.41 5.76 -13.93
N THR A 160 10.07 6.49 -12.86
CA THR A 160 9.31 7.74 -12.95
C THR A 160 10.12 8.81 -13.66
N THR A 161 11.38 8.97 -13.29
CA THR A 161 12.31 9.94 -13.92
C THR A 161 12.57 9.58 -15.38
N LEU A 162 12.66 8.30 -15.71
CA LEU A 162 12.84 7.83 -17.08
C LEU A 162 11.64 8.21 -17.95
N LEU A 163 10.41 7.91 -17.49
CA LEU A 163 9.19 8.27 -18.22
C LEU A 163 9.05 9.79 -18.40
N ALA A 164 9.37 10.57 -17.34
CA ALA A 164 9.37 12.03 -17.42
C ALA A 164 10.32 12.55 -18.50
N ARG A 165 11.55 12.04 -18.56
CA ARG A 165 12.54 12.42 -19.58
C ARG A 165 12.08 12.04 -20.99
N GLN A 166 11.50 10.86 -21.19
CA GLN A 166 10.94 10.46 -22.48
C GLN A 166 9.80 11.39 -22.94
N LEU A 167 8.89 11.74 -22.01
CA LEU A 167 7.81 12.67 -22.28
C LEU A 167 8.32 14.07 -22.68
N GLN A 168 9.35 14.56 -22.00
CA GLN A 168 9.98 15.84 -22.30
C GLN A 168 10.69 15.83 -23.66
N ALA A 169 11.39 14.73 -23.99
CA ALA A 169 12.14 14.57 -25.24
C ALA A 169 11.29 14.29 -26.46
N MET A 170 10.04 13.85 -26.31
CA MET A 170 9.11 13.58 -27.42
C MET A 170 8.83 14.87 -28.20
N ASP A 171 8.81 14.81 -29.54
CA ASP A 171 8.40 15.93 -30.38
C ASP A 171 6.91 16.28 -30.23
N ASP A 172 6.55 17.54 -30.50
CA ASP A 172 5.15 17.95 -30.58
C ASP A 172 4.48 17.31 -31.83
N GLY A 173 3.39 16.61 -31.62
CA GLY A 173 2.71 15.76 -32.60
C GLY A 173 2.94 14.26 -32.34
N GLY A 174 3.81 13.88 -31.38
CA GLY A 174 4.03 12.51 -30.98
C GLY A 174 2.86 11.90 -30.21
N THR A 175 2.85 10.57 -30.11
CA THR A 175 1.82 9.79 -29.42
C THR A 175 2.37 9.16 -28.14
N VAL A 176 1.68 9.42 -27.03
CA VAL A 176 1.90 8.71 -25.76
C VAL A 176 0.93 7.55 -25.65
N VAL A 177 1.42 6.35 -25.33
CA VAL A 177 0.56 5.19 -25.07
C VAL A 177 0.73 4.72 -23.63
N ILE A 178 -0.38 4.58 -22.90
CA ILE A 178 -0.43 3.97 -21.57
C ILE A 178 -1.11 2.62 -21.67
N VAL A 179 -0.45 1.55 -21.19
CA VAL A 179 -1.04 0.22 -21.05
C VAL A 179 -1.48 0.03 -19.60
N ALA A 180 -2.78 -0.14 -19.37
CA ALA A 180 -3.37 -0.36 -18.05
C ALA A 180 -3.68 -1.84 -17.82
N PRO A 181 -3.31 -2.42 -16.65
CA PRO A 181 -3.48 -3.85 -16.37
C PRO A 181 -4.91 -4.21 -15.99
N ALA A 182 -5.23 -5.51 -16.05
CA ALA A 182 -6.42 -6.07 -15.43
C ALA A 182 -6.35 -6.01 -13.90
N ASN A 183 -7.52 -6.06 -13.25
CA ASN A 183 -7.59 -6.17 -11.78
C ASN A 183 -7.11 -7.56 -11.28
N PRO A 184 -6.57 -7.65 -10.04
CA PRO A 184 -6.30 -6.56 -9.11
C PRO A 184 -4.92 -5.94 -9.31
N PHE A 185 -4.80 -4.64 -9.08
CA PHE A 185 -3.53 -3.92 -9.11
C PHE A 185 -3.55 -2.74 -8.12
N ARG A 186 -2.38 -2.21 -7.76
CA ARG A 186 -2.25 -1.07 -6.87
C ARG A 186 -2.78 0.20 -7.52
N CYS A 187 -3.47 1.05 -6.72
CA CYS A 187 -3.97 2.37 -7.12
C CYS A 187 -4.91 2.30 -8.34
N PRO A 188 -6.12 1.73 -8.20
CA PRO A 188 -7.05 1.57 -9.33
C PRO A 188 -7.31 2.83 -10.17
N PRO A 189 -7.37 4.07 -9.64
CA PRO A 189 -7.49 5.27 -10.46
C PRO A 189 -6.17 5.79 -11.06
N GLY A 190 -5.02 5.24 -10.63
CA GLY A 190 -3.69 5.77 -10.96
C GLY A 190 -3.35 5.88 -12.45
N PRO A 191 -3.69 4.90 -13.33
CA PRO A 191 -3.43 5.01 -14.76
C PRO A 191 -4.16 6.19 -15.41
N TYR A 192 -5.38 6.48 -14.96
CA TYR A 192 -6.25 7.53 -15.50
C TYR A 192 -5.90 8.91 -14.97
N GLU A 193 -5.44 9.00 -13.71
CA GLU A 193 -4.79 10.21 -13.18
C GLU A 193 -3.52 10.52 -13.96
N ARG A 194 -2.66 9.52 -14.21
CA ARG A 194 -1.45 9.66 -15.02
C ARG A 194 -1.78 10.18 -16.42
N ALA A 195 -2.78 9.58 -17.07
CA ALA A 195 -3.25 10.01 -18.36
C ALA A 195 -3.73 11.48 -18.36
N SER A 196 -4.47 11.87 -17.32
CA SER A 196 -4.97 13.23 -17.17
C SER A 196 -3.84 14.25 -17.04
N LEU A 197 -2.86 13.98 -16.17
CA LEU A 197 -1.72 14.89 -15.96
C LEU A 197 -0.81 14.94 -17.20
N ILE A 198 -0.59 13.81 -17.89
CA ILE A 198 0.12 13.81 -19.17
C ILE A 198 -0.68 14.61 -20.23
N ALA A 199 -2.00 14.46 -20.31
CA ALA A 199 -2.83 15.25 -21.23
C ALA A 199 -2.76 16.75 -20.92
N HIS A 200 -2.72 17.14 -19.64
CA HIS A 200 -2.47 18.53 -19.24
C HIS A 200 -1.10 19.02 -19.74
N TYR A 201 -0.06 18.22 -19.57
CA TYR A 201 1.28 18.54 -20.08
C TYR A 201 1.29 18.66 -21.60
N LEU A 202 0.67 17.73 -22.33
CA LEU A 202 0.59 17.77 -23.78
C LEU A 202 -0.16 19.02 -24.27
N LYS A 203 -1.32 19.31 -23.70
CA LYS A 203 -2.10 20.52 -24.04
C LYS A 203 -1.26 21.81 -23.92
N THR A 204 -0.41 21.85 -22.91
CA THR A 204 0.37 23.06 -22.58
C THR A 204 1.66 23.17 -23.39
N HIS A 205 2.35 22.05 -23.63
CA HIS A 205 3.71 22.06 -24.19
C HIS A 205 3.81 21.41 -25.57
N LYS A 206 2.87 20.50 -25.92
CA LYS A 206 2.89 19.69 -27.14
C LYS A 206 1.48 19.51 -27.70
N PRO A 207 0.80 20.61 -28.12
CA PRO A 207 -0.66 20.62 -28.39
C PRO A 207 -1.11 19.79 -29.59
N ARG A 208 -0.21 19.35 -30.47
CA ARG A 208 -0.53 18.45 -31.58
C ARG A 208 -0.43 16.97 -31.21
N SER A 209 0.10 16.68 -30.01
CA SER A 209 0.32 15.32 -29.53
C SER A 209 -0.98 14.69 -29.01
N LYS A 210 -1.00 13.36 -28.93
CA LYS A 210 -2.14 12.57 -28.46
C LYS A 210 -1.73 11.59 -27.37
N LEU A 211 -2.70 11.14 -26.59
CA LEU A 211 -2.54 10.12 -25.58
C LEU A 211 -3.58 9.04 -25.78
N LEU A 212 -3.11 7.79 -25.89
CA LEU A 212 -3.92 6.59 -26.02
C LEU A 212 -3.79 5.76 -24.73
N ILE A 213 -4.91 5.30 -24.17
CA ILE A 213 -4.95 4.36 -23.06
C ILE A 213 -5.45 3.02 -23.59
N LEU A 214 -4.61 1.99 -23.59
CA LEU A 214 -4.96 0.62 -23.90
C LEU A 214 -5.27 -0.11 -22.59
N ASP A 215 -6.52 -0.51 -22.40
CA ASP A 215 -6.99 -0.98 -21.10
C ASP A 215 -7.46 -2.43 -21.14
N ALA A 216 -6.95 -3.27 -20.25
CA ALA A 216 -7.38 -4.66 -20.08
C ALA A 216 -8.70 -4.78 -19.28
N LYS A 217 -9.53 -3.72 -19.27
CA LYS A 217 -10.81 -3.65 -18.54
C LYS A 217 -11.85 -2.84 -19.34
N ASP A 218 -13.12 -3.12 -19.11
CA ASP A 218 -14.25 -2.35 -19.65
C ASP A 218 -14.74 -1.24 -18.72
N THR A 219 -14.29 -1.27 -17.47
CA THR A 219 -14.65 -0.26 -16.47
C THR A 219 -13.46 0.05 -15.56
N PHE A 220 -13.45 1.25 -14.98
CA PHE A 220 -12.43 1.68 -14.06
C PHE A 220 -12.93 2.65 -12.97
N SER A 221 -12.14 2.80 -11.93
CA SER A 221 -12.47 3.67 -10.79
C SER A 221 -12.66 5.14 -11.23
N LYS A 222 -13.80 5.75 -10.86
CA LYS A 222 -14.16 7.14 -11.19
C LYS A 222 -14.29 7.41 -12.69
N GLN A 223 -14.59 6.39 -13.50
CA GLN A 223 -14.61 6.48 -14.99
C GLN A 223 -15.40 7.69 -15.50
N ARG A 224 -16.64 7.87 -15.04
CA ARG A 224 -17.48 8.98 -15.50
C ARG A 224 -16.84 10.36 -15.22
N LEU A 225 -16.21 10.51 -14.06
CA LEU A 225 -15.56 11.77 -13.68
C LEU A 225 -14.33 12.04 -14.56
N PHE A 226 -13.50 11.03 -14.81
CA PHE A 226 -12.34 11.18 -15.69
C PHE A 226 -12.77 11.47 -17.13
N GLN A 227 -13.70 10.71 -17.69
CA GLN A 227 -14.15 10.90 -19.06
C GLN A 227 -14.81 12.27 -19.28
N SER A 228 -15.65 12.73 -18.34
CA SER A 228 -16.22 14.07 -18.40
C SER A 228 -15.14 15.16 -18.37
N ALA A 229 -14.16 15.01 -17.48
CA ALA A 229 -13.05 15.96 -17.37
C ALA A 229 -12.15 15.94 -18.64
N TRP A 230 -11.91 14.78 -19.25
CA TRP A 230 -11.14 14.72 -20.51
C TRP A 230 -11.87 15.39 -21.67
N GLN A 231 -13.20 15.22 -21.74
CA GLN A 231 -14.02 15.92 -22.76
C GLN A 231 -14.00 17.44 -22.57
N GLU A 232 -14.04 17.89 -21.32
CA GLU A 232 -14.03 19.32 -20.96
C GLU A 232 -12.64 19.95 -21.16
N LEU A 233 -11.59 19.33 -20.62
CA LEU A 233 -10.27 19.93 -20.51
C LEU A 233 -9.33 19.57 -21.66
N TYR A 234 -9.47 18.37 -22.24
CA TYR A 234 -8.52 17.78 -23.20
C TYR A 234 -9.22 17.19 -24.44
N PRO A 235 -10.15 17.94 -25.08
CA PRO A 235 -10.89 17.41 -26.23
C PRO A 235 -9.93 17.02 -27.35
N GLY A 236 -10.05 15.77 -27.84
CA GLY A 236 -9.24 15.24 -28.94
C GLY A 236 -7.79 14.85 -28.55
N ILE A 237 -7.39 15.02 -27.29
CA ILE A 237 -6.04 14.62 -26.81
C ILE A 237 -6.07 13.20 -26.25
N VAL A 238 -7.07 12.84 -25.43
CA VAL A 238 -7.15 11.55 -24.74
C VAL A 238 -8.12 10.61 -25.44
N GLU A 239 -7.65 9.43 -25.77
CA GLU A 239 -8.46 8.30 -26.27
C GLU A 239 -8.31 7.12 -25.30
N TRP A 240 -9.43 6.51 -24.90
CA TRP A 240 -9.47 5.30 -24.07
C TRP A 240 -10.08 4.15 -24.83
N VAL A 241 -9.32 3.07 -24.98
CA VAL A 241 -9.71 1.83 -25.65
C VAL A 241 -9.92 0.76 -24.59
N SER A 242 -11.16 0.34 -24.39
CA SER A 242 -11.54 -0.69 -23.41
C SER A 242 -11.13 -2.09 -23.86
N LEU A 243 -11.22 -3.07 -22.93
CA LEU A 243 -11.01 -4.49 -23.23
C LEU A 243 -11.89 -4.95 -24.40
N SER A 244 -13.18 -4.67 -24.37
CA SER A 244 -14.14 -5.04 -25.43
C SER A 244 -13.89 -4.33 -26.75
N SER A 245 -13.19 -3.19 -26.73
CA SER A 245 -12.79 -2.43 -27.92
C SER A 245 -11.37 -2.79 -28.41
N GLY A 246 -10.73 -3.82 -27.81
CA GLY A 246 -9.40 -4.27 -28.21
C GLY A 246 -8.23 -3.63 -27.46
N GLY A 247 -8.47 -3.02 -26.30
CA GLY A 247 -7.43 -2.36 -25.51
C GLY A 247 -6.49 -3.29 -24.74
N LYS A 248 -6.75 -4.60 -24.71
CA LYS A 248 -5.86 -5.54 -24.03
C LYS A 248 -4.59 -5.80 -24.86
N VAL A 249 -3.44 -5.38 -24.34
CA VAL A 249 -2.13 -5.72 -24.89
C VAL A 249 -1.76 -7.13 -24.49
N ILE A 250 -1.36 -7.95 -25.46
CA ILE A 250 -0.97 -9.36 -25.29
C ILE A 250 0.51 -9.60 -25.52
N GLU A 251 1.17 -8.73 -26.30
CA GLU A 251 2.60 -8.81 -26.59
C GLU A 251 3.20 -7.43 -26.78
N VAL A 252 4.48 -7.29 -26.44
CA VAL A 252 5.27 -6.06 -26.56
C VAL A 252 6.50 -6.32 -27.40
N GLU A 253 6.71 -5.53 -28.43
CA GLU A 253 7.94 -5.48 -29.21
C GLU A 253 8.74 -4.23 -28.78
N ALA A 254 9.58 -4.40 -27.78
CA ALA A 254 10.25 -3.27 -27.10
C ALA A 254 11.11 -2.43 -28.05
N LYS A 255 11.81 -3.05 -29.00
CA LYS A 255 12.72 -2.38 -29.96
C LYS A 255 11.99 -1.42 -30.89
N THR A 256 10.78 -1.77 -31.31
CA THR A 256 9.95 -0.97 -32.25
C THR A 256 8.90 -0.15 -31.51
N ARG A 257 8.81 -0.26 -30.17
CA ARG A 257 7.76 0.33 -29.34
C ARG A 257 6.35 -0.04 -29.82
N THR A 258 6.20 -1.29 -30.30
CA THR A 258 4.95 -1.80 -30.82
C THR A 258 4.23 -2.63 -29.76
N LEU A 259 2.95 -2.40 -29.60
CA LEU A 259 2.03 -3.08 -28.72
C LEU A 259 1.06 -3.89 -29.57
N VAL A 260 0.99 -5.19 -29.32
CA VAL A 260 0.10 -6.11 -30.06
C VAL A 260 -1.14 -6.35 -29.20
N THR A 261 -2.31 -6.19 -29.81
CA THR A 261 -3.62 -6.53 -29.25
C THR A 261 -4.32 -7.55 -30.12
N ASP A 262 -5.44 -8.12 -29.68
CA ASP A 262 -6.27 -9.01 -30.50
C ASP A 262 -6.85 -8.32 -31.75
N PHE A 263 -6.85 -6.98 -31.80
CA PHE A 263 -7.47 -6.18 -32.86
C PHE A 263 -6.46 -5.44 -33.76
N GLY A 264 -5.17 -5.60 -33.48
CA GLY A 264 -4.13 -4.95 -34.30
C GLY A 264 -2.90 -4.55 -33.51
N ARG A 265 -2.12 -3.66 -34.12
CA ARG A 265 -0.81 -3.21 -33.60
C ARG A 265 -0.86 -1.70 -33.38
N GLN A 266 -0.36 -1.25 -32.25
CA GLN A 266 -0.26 0.15 -31.88
C GLN A 266 1.20 0.51 -31.60
N THR A 267 1.63 1.67 -32.03
CA THR A 267 2.96 2.21 -31.75
C THR A 267 2.85 3.53 -31.00
N GLY A 268 3.87 3.88 -30.23
CA GLY A 268 3.93 5.17 -29.54
C GLY A 268 5.34 5.73 -29.51
N ASP A 269 5.47 7.05 -29.54
CA ASP A 269 6.74 7.73 -29.32
C ASP A 269 7.20 7.62 -27.88
N VAL A 270 6.24 7.64 -26.94
CA VAL A 270 6.42 7.32 -25.53
C VAL A 270 5.43 6.23 -25.13
N VAL A 271 5.95 5.12 -24.62
CA VAL A 271 5.13 3.98 -24.21
C VAL A 271 5.34 3.70 -22.72
N ASN A 272 4.28 3.83 -21.93
CA ASN A 272 4.24 3.51 -20.53
C ASN A 272 3.44 2.22 -20.31
N ILE A 273 4.10 1.14 -19.90
CA ILE A 273 3.46 -0.16 -19.66
C ILE A 273 3.33 -0.39 -18.16
N ILE A 274 2.09 -0.49 -17.67
CA ILE A 274 1.81 -0.88 -16.30
C ILE A 274 1.49 -2.38 -16.28
N PRO A 275 2.44 -3.26 -15.91
CA PRO A 275 2.24 -4.69 -15.98
C PRO A 275 1.30 -5.20 -14.89
N PRO A 276 0.80 -6.44 -15.00
CA PRO A 276 0.19 -7.15 -13.88
C PRO A 276 1.12 -7.21 -12.68
N GLN A 277 0.55 -7.35 -11.50
CA GLN A 277 1.24 -7.28 -10.22
C GLN A 277 0.91 -8.48 -9.34
N ARG A 278 1.71 -8.67 -8.30
CA ARG A 278 1.49 -9.63 -7.21
C ARG A 278 1.98 -9.02 -5.90
N ALA A 279 1.67 -9.65 -4.78
CA ALA A 279 2.27 -9.31 -3.49
C ALA A 279 3.79 -9.45 -3.53
N GLY A 280 4.51 -8.60 -2.79
CA GLY A 280 5.97 -8.65 -2.73
C GLY A 280 6.49 -10.05 -2.42
N GLN A 281 7.59 -10.45 -3.06
CA GLN A 281 8.13 -11.83 -3.12
C GLN A 281 8.27 -12.52 -1.76
N ILE A 282 8.57 -11.77 -0.70
CA ILE A 282 8.70 -12.32 0.65
C ILE A 282 7.42 -13.03 1.13
N THR A 283 6.25 -12.66 0.60
CA THR A 283 4.97 -13.30 0.95
C THR A 283 4.86 -14.73 0.42
N GLN A 284 5.42 -15.00 -0.74
CA GLN A 284 5.53 -16.36 -1.29
C GLN A 284 6.52 -17.20 -0.47
N ALA A 285 7.69 -16.62 -0.16
CA ALA A 285 8.70 -17.26 0.67
C ALA A 285 8.20 -17.54 2.11
N ALA A 286 7.23 -16.78 2.60
CA ALA A 286 6.56 -16.98 3.88
C ALA A 286 5.37 -17.96 3.81
N GLY A 287 4.96 -18.41 2.63
CA GLY A 287 3.78 -19.26 2.44
C GLY A 287 2.46 -18.60 2.78
N VAL A 288 2.36 -17.27 2.67
CA VAL A 288 1.14 -16.49 2.97
C VAL A 288 0.42 -15.98 1.72
N ALA A 289 1.01 -16.11 0.54
CA ALA A 289 0.36 -15.82 -0.74
C ALA A 289 -0.35 -17.07 -1.29
N ASP A 290 -1.56 -16.89 -1.82
CA ASP A 290 -2.31 -17.96 -2.49
C ASP A 290 -1.97 -18.03 -4.01
N ARG A 291 -2.74 -18.83 -4.76
CA ARG A 291 -2.54 -19.02 -6.21
C ARG A 291 -2.77 -17.74 -7.03
N SER A 292 -3.47 -16.76 -6.50
CA SER A 292 -3.66 -15.45 -7.15
C SER A 292 -2.40 -14.58 -7.09
N GLY A 293 -1.43 -14.96 -6.24
CA GLY A 293 -0.24 -14.19 -5.93
C GLY A 293 -0.45 -13.10 -4.88
N TRP A 294 -1.62 -13.08 -4.22
CA TRP A 294 -1.98 -12.16 -3.15
C TRP A 294 -2.23 -12.89 -1.83
N CYS A 295 -2.33 -12.17 -0.72
CA CYS A 295 -2.36 -12.76 0.61
C CYS A 295 -3.77 -12.71 1.23
N PRO A 296 -4.45 -13.85 1.38
CA PRO A 296 -5.72 -13.94 2.09
C PRO A 296 -5.52 -13.69 3.60
N ILE A 297 -6.33 -12.79 4.18
CA ILE A 297 -6.23 -12.34 5.56
C ILE A 297 -7.55 -12.47 6.32
N ASP A 298 -7.47 -12.55 7.64
CA ASP A 298 -8.58 -12.30 8.52
C ASP A 298 -8.92 -10.80 8.55
N PRO A 299 -10.17 -10.37 8.34
CA PRO A 299 -10.52 -8.97 8.18
C PRO A 299 -10.51 -8.17 9.50
N VAL A 300 -10.39 -8.82 10.65
CA VAL A 300 -10.31 -8.18 11.97
C VAL A 300 -8.87 -7.97 12.39
N THR A 301 -8.03 -8.97 12.16
CA THR A 301 -6.65 -9.00 12.68
C THR A 301 -5.58 -8.79 11.62
N PHE A 302 -5.94 -8.90 10.34
CA PHE A 302 -5.01 -9.00 9.22
C PHE A 302 -4.05 -10.19 9.29
N GLU A 303 -4.30 -11.16 10.21
CA GLU A 303 -3.54 -12.41 10.26
C GLU A 303 -3.78 -13.22 8.98
N SER A 304 -2.71 -13.81 8.46
CA SER A 304 -2.76 -14.67 7.28
C SER A 304 -3.67 -15.87 7.54
N ARG A 305 -4.52 -16.21 6.58
CA ARG A 305 -5.32 -17.45 6.63
C ARG A 305 -4.50 -18.71 6.33
N LEU A 306 -3.25 -18.56 5.90
CA LEU A 306 -2.39 -19.66 5.49
C LEU A 306 -1.32 -19.99 6.52
N GLN A 307 -0.87 -18.99 7.30
CA GLN A 307 0.18 -19.15 8.30
C GLN A 307 -0.19 -18.39 9.58
N PRO A 308 -0.19 -19.04 10.75
CA PRO A 308 -0.49 -18.39 12.02
C PRO A 308 0.65 -17.45 12.44
N ASN A 309 0.33 -16.45 13.26
CA ASN A 309 1.25 -15.46 13.82
C ASN A 309 1.92 -14.55 12.78
N ILE A 310 1.47 -14.58 11.52
CA ILE A 310 1.93 -13.71 10.44
C ILE A 310 0.75 -12.88 9.95
N HIS A 311 0.88 -11.56 10.01
CA HIS A 311 -0.11 -10.60 9.53
C HIS A 311 0.35 -10.00 8.21
N VAL A 312 -0.58 -9.71 7.31
CA VAL A 312 -0.25 -9.08 6.01
C VAL A 312 -1.12 -7.85 5.80
N ILE A 313 -0.49 -6.71 5.55
CA ILE A 313 -1.16 -5.41 5.38
C ILE A 313 -0.72 -4.70 4.10
N GLY A 314 -1.45 -3.67 3.74
CA GLY A 314 -1.21 -2.85 2.56
C GLY A 314 -1.51 -3.59 1.26
N ASP A 315 -0.82 -3.21 0.21
CA ASP A 315 -1.12 -3.67 -1.16
C ASP A 315 -0.99 -5.19 -1.34
N ALA A 316 -0.21 -5.87 -0.49
CA ALA A 316 -0.02 -7.32 -0.55
C ALA A 316 -1.27 -8.11 -0.13
N SER A 317 -2.16 -7.54 0.70
CA SER A 317 -3.31 -8.23 1.27
C SER A 317 -4.51 -8.30 0.32
N ILE A 318 -5.33 -9.35 0.46
CA ILE A 318 -6.68 -9.44 -0.11
C ILE A 318 -7.64 -8.83 0.92
N ALA A 319 -7.85 -7.53 0.83
CA ALA A 319 -8.66 -6.76 1.77
C ALA A 319 -10.12 -6.55 1.29
N GLY A 320 -10.69 -7.52 0.57
CA GLY A 320 -12.06 -7.46 0.08
C GLY A 320 -12.32 -6.26 -0.84
N GLY A 321 -13.34 -5.46 -0.55
CA GLY A 321 -13.68 -4.25 -1.32
C GLY A 321 -12.71 -3.07 -1.11
N MET A 322 -11.85 -3.13 -0.09
CA MET A 322 -10.91 -2.05 0.20
C MET A 322 -9.79 -1.98 -0.83
N PRO A 323 -9.56 -0.84 -1.52
CA PRO A 323 -8.58 -0.76 -2.60
C PRO A 323 -7.15 -0.80 -2.07
N LYS A 324 -6.22 -1.22 -2.93
CA LYS A 324 -4.78 -1.17 -2.68
C LYS A 324 -4.28 0.27 -2.87
N SER A 325 -4.15 1.00 -1.76
CA SER A 325 -3.75 2.41 -1.73
C SER A 325 -2.92 2.74 -0.49
N ALA A 326 -2.21 3.86 -0.50
CA ALA A 326 -1.46 4.35 0.65
C ALA A 326 -2.38 4.65 1.85
N PHE A 327 -3.57 5.22 1.59
CA PHE A 327 -4.58 5.47 2.62
C PHE A 327 -5.03 4.16 3.28
N SER A 328 -5.40 3.17 2.46
CA SER A 328 -5.77 1.82 2.94
C SER A 328 -4.63 1.19 3.74
N ALA A 329 -3.40 1.25 3.26
CA ALA A 329 -2.25 0.68 3.91
C ALA A 329 -2.00 1.30 5.30
N ASN A 330 -2.10 2.63 5.42
CA ASN A 330 -1.99 3.34 6.70
C ASN A 330 -3.12 2.92 7.66
N ALA A 331 -4.38 2.91 7.21
CA ALA A 331 -5.52 2.49 8.02
C ALA A 331 -5.38 1.03 8.49
N GLN A 332 -4.96 0.13 7.60
CA GLN A 332 -4.69 -1.28 7.91
C GLN A 332 -3.54 -1.43 8.91
N GLY A 333 -2.48 -0.60 8.80
CA GLY A 333 -1.37 -0.58 9.73
C GLY A 333 -1.80 -0.30 11.16
N LYS A 334 -2.69 0.68 11.37
CA LYS A 334 -3.27 1.03 12.68
C LYS A 334 -4.10 -0.10 13.27
N VAL A 335 -4.99 -0.68 12.47
CA VAL A 335 -5.86 -1.79 12.89
C VAL A 335 -5.03 -3.04 13.20
N CYS A 336 -4.09 -3.40 12.35
CA CYS A 336 -3.20 -4.55 12.56
C CYS A 336 -2.38 -4.38 13.84
N ALA A 337 -1.82 -3.19 14.10
CA ALA A 337 -1.07 -2.91 15.32
C ALA A 337 -1.93 -3.11 16.58
N ALA A 338 -3.15 -2.58 16.59
CA ALA A 338 -4.09 -2.76 17.69
C ALA A 338 -4.45 -4.24 17.90
N ALA A 339 -4.70 -4.97 16.82
CA ALA A 339 -5.01 -6.40 16.87
C ALA A 339 -3.83 -7.22 17.39
N VAL A 340 -2.61 -6.99 16.90
CA VAL A 340 -1.38 -7.66 17.36
C VAL A 340 -1.14 -7.41 18.85
N ALA A 341 -1.31 -6.16 19.29
CA ALA A 341 -1.16 -5.81 20.70
C ALA A 341 -2.18 -6.55 21.59
N SER A 342 -3.46 -6.63 21.17
CA SER A 342 -4.49 -7.39 21.88
C SER A 342 -4.17 -8.89 21.93
N LEU A 343 -3.79 -9.47 20.78
CA LEU A 343 -3.44 -10.90 20.69
C LEU A 343 -2.24 -11.27 21.59
N LEU A 344 -1.23 -10.39 21.70
CA LEU A 344 -0.08 -10.62 22.58
C LEU A 344 -0.44 -10.53 24.07
N ARG A 345 -1.51 -9.80 24.41
CA ARG A 345 -2.07 -9.79 25.78
C ARG A 345 -3.06 -10.91 26.06
N GLY A 346 -3.37 -11.75 25.07
CA GLY A 346 -4.42 -12.78 25.17
C GLY A 346 -5.85 -12.23 25.15
N GLU A 347 -6.03 -11.02 24.62
CA GLU A 347 -7.32 -10.35 24.47
C GLU A 347 -7.93 -10.60 23.08
N THR A 348 -9.25 -10.53 22.98
CA THR A 348 -9.95 -10.59 21.68
C THR A 348 -9.87 -9.25 20.98
N PRO A 349 -9.31 -9.17 19.76
CA PRO A 349 -9.27 -7.95 18.99
C PRO A 349 -10.68 -7.40 18.65
N ALA A 350 -10.86 -6.09 18.71
CA ALA A 350 -12.10 -5.44 18.34
C ALA A 350 -12.30 -5.43 16.81
N ALA A 351 -13.53 -5.63 16.36
CA ALA A 351 -13.87 -5.52 14.95
C ALA A 351 -13.68 -4.08 14.44
N PRO A 352 -12.85 -3.84 13.41
CA PRO A 352 -12.54 -2.50 12.95
C PRO A 352 -13.62 -1.90 12.04
N LYS A 353 -13.61 -0.57 11.94
CA LYS A 353 -14.13 0.17 10.79
C LYS A 353 -12.94 0.86 10.12
N LEU A 354 -12.80 0.65 8.83
CA LEU A 354 -11.74 1.26 8.03
C LEU A 354 -12.34 2.24 7.04
N ILE A 355 -11.56 3.23 6.68
CA ILE A 355 -11.92 4.20 5.63
C ILE A 355 -10.81 4.22 4.58
N ASN A 356 -11.19 4.61 3.37
CA ASN A 356 -10.25 4.94 2.32
C ASN A 356 -10.78 6.12 1.52
N THR A 357 -9.90 7.05 1.18
CA THR A 357 -10.18 8.09 0.19
C THR A 357 -9.05 8.09 -0.85
N CYS A 358 -9.45 8.02 -2.12
CA CYS A 358 -8.51 8.14 -3.24
C CYS A 358 -8.78 9.43 -3.99
N TYR A 359 -7.94 10.43 -3.76
CA TYR A 359 -7.88 11.64 -4.58
C TYR A 359 -7.18 11.33 -5.90
N SER A 360 -7.55 12.05 -6.96
CA SER A 360 -6.83 12.06 -8.23
C SER A 360 -6.83 13.46 -8.80
N LEU A 361 -5.67 13.91 -9.26
CA LEU A 361 -5.52 15.16 -10.00
C LEU A 361 -5.81 14.93 -11.48
N VAL A 362 -6.68 15.74 -12.04
CA VAL A 362 -6.95 15.78 -13.49
C VAL A 362 -6.20 16.94 -14.14
N ALA A 363 -6.04 18.04 -13.41
CA ALA A 363 -5.20 19.19 -13.70
C ALA A 363 -4.65 19.74 -12.36
N PRO A 364 -3.73 20.72 -12.35
CA PRO A 364 -3.19 21.28 -11.12
C PRO A 364 -4.24 21.78 -10.12
N ASP A 365 -5.34 22.31 -10.62
CA ASP A 365 -6.47 22.88 -9.88
C ASP A 365 -7.78 22.09 -10.09
N TYR A 366 -7.70 20.83 -10.53
CA TYR A 366 -8.87 19.98 -10.77
C TYR A 366 -8.66 18.62 -10.12
N GLY A 367 -9.25 18.45 -8.95
CA GLY A 367 -9.28 17.19 -8.21
C GLY A 367 -10.61 16.45 -8.36
N ILE A 368 -10.55 15.12 -8.24
CA ILE A 368 -11.70 14.22 -8.09
C ILE A 368 -11.37 13.16 -7.04
N SER A 369 -12.37 12.71 -6.31
CA SER A 369 -12.16 11.72 -5.25
C SER A 369 -13.17 10.57 -5.29
N VAL A 370 -12.82 9.48 -4.61
CA VAL A 370 -13.72 8.41 -4.21
C VAL A 370 -13.38 8.03 -2.77
N ALA A 371 -14.41 7.93 -1.93
CA ALA A 371 -14.29 7.51 -0.54
C ALA A 371 -15.12 6.25 -0.29
N GLY A 372 -14.68 5.42 0.65
CA GLY A 372 -15.39 4.23 1.10
C GLY A 372 -15.16 3.96 2.57
N VAL A 373 -16.14 3.31 3.20
CA VAL A 373 -16.06 2.79 4.57
C VAL A 373 -16.20 1.28 4.51
N TYR A 374 -15.37 0.57 5.26
CA TYR A 374 -15.28 -0.88 5.21
C TYR A 374 -15.42 -1.48 6.61
N ARG A 375 -16.07 -2.62 6.71
CA ARG A 375 -16.18 -3.41 7.95
C ARG A 375 -16.05 -4.90 7.66
N PRO A 376 -15.62 -5.70 8.65
CA PRO A 376 -15.70 -7.15 8.57
C PRO A 376 -17.14 -7.61 8.46
N LEU A 377 -17.46 -8.40 7.45
CA LEU A 377 -18.74 -9.05 7.27
C LEU A 377 -18.50 -10.39 6.54
N ASN A 378 -19.03 -11.49 7.08
CA ASN A 378 -18.88 -12.83 6.50
C ASN A 378 -17.43 -13.21 6.14
N GLY A 379 -16.48 -12.82 7.00
CA GLY A 379 -15.07 -13.13 6.84
C GLY A 379 -14.31 -12.30 5.81
N VAL A 380 -14.87 -11.22 5.25
CA VAL A 380 -14.20 -10.30 4.33
C VAL A 380 -14.44 -8.84 4.74
N LEU A 381 -13.56 -7.94 4.30
CA LEU A 381 -13.82 -6.49 4.41
C LEU A 381 -14.81 -6.11 3.30
N THR A 382 -15.98 -5.64 3.72
CA THR A 382 -17.10 -5.29 2.83
C THR A 382 -17.39 -3.80 2.94
N ASP A 383 -17.75 -3.17 1.83
CA ASP A 383 -18.22 -1.79 1.79
C ASP A 383 -19.46 -1.63 2.68
N VAL A 384 -19.51 -0.51 3.40
CA VAL A 384 -20.71 -0.09 4.12
C VAL A 384 -21.56 0.72 3.15
N GLU A 385 -22.70 0.16 2.78
CA GLU A 385 -23.64 0.79 1.84
C GLU A 385 -24.03 2.20 2.30
N GLY A 386 -24.01 3.14 1.37
CA GLY A 386 -24.36 4.54 1.62
C GLY A 386 -23.33 5.37 2.42
N ALA A 387 -22.22 4.74 2.89
CA ALA A 387 -21.18 5.44 3.66
C ALA A 387 -19.98 5.89 2.82
N GLY A 388 -20.04 5.72 1.50
CA GLY A 388 -19.04 6.13 0.55
C GLY A 388 -19.63 6.89 -0.62
N GLY A 389 -18.79 7.25 -1.57
CA GLY A 389 -19.21 7.93 -2.79
C GLY A 389 -18.05 8.54 -3.57
N THR A 390 -18.41 9.17 -4.68
CA THR A 390 -17.47 9.94 -5.52
C THR A 390 -17.80 11.42 -5.47
N SER A 391 -16.87 12.24 -5.90
CA SER A 391 -17.12 13.66 -6.17
C SER A 391 -18.40 13.85 -7.01
N PRO A 392 -19.20 14.90 -6.79
CA PRO A 392 -20.36 15.18 -7.61
C PRO A 392 -19.98 15.36 -9.09
N ALA A 393 -20.75 14.77 -10.01
CA ALA A 393 -20.44 14.85 -11.44
C ALA A 393 -20.43 16.30 -11.97
N ASN A 394 -21.39 17.11 -11.51
CA ASN A 394 -21.58 18.50 -11.95
C ASN A 394 -21.04 19.52 -10.93
N ALA A 395 -19.93 19.18 -10.24
CA ALA A 395 -19.32 20.10 -9.29
C ALA A 395 -18.74 21.34 -9.99
N PRO A 396 -18.89 22.54 -9.39
CA PRO A 396 -18.33 23.76 -9.97
C PRO A 396 -16.79 23.75 -9.91
N PRO A 397 -16.10 24.58 -10.72
CA PRO A 397 -14.62 24.66 -10.72
C PRO A 397 -14.02 24.92 -9.35
N SER A 398 -14.66 25.73 -8.49
CA SER A 398 -14.19 25.97 -7.11
C SER A 398 -14.17 24.69 -6.27
N PHE A 399 -15.12 23.79 -6.44
CA PHE A 399 -15.13 22.50 -5.75
C PHE A 399 -13.99 21.60 -6.25
N ARG A 400 -13.72 21.59 -7.57
CA ARG A 400 -12.58 20.84 -8.16
C ARG A 400 -11.25 21.34 -7.64
N ALA A 401 -11.08 22.66 -7.55
CA ALA A 401 -9.87 23.27 -6.98
C ALA A 401 -9.70 22.92 -5.50
N GLN A 402 -10.81 22.89 -4.74
CA GLN A 402 -10.78 22.47 -3.33
C GLN A 402 -10.38 20.99 -3.19
N GLU A 403 -10.88 20.09 -4.02
CA GLU A 403 -10.47 18.68 -4.01
C GLU A 403 -9.00 18.49 -4.38
N ALA A 404 -8.45 19.29 -5.30
CA ALA A 404 -7.02 19.30 -5.60
C ALA A 404 -6.20 19.76 -4.38
N ALA A 405 -6.64 20.79 -3.68
CA ALA A 405 -6.02 21.22 -2.43
C ALA A 405 -6.11 20.16 -1.32
N TYR A 406 -7.22 19.46 -1.21
CA TYR A 406 -7.39 18.34 -0.27
C TYR A 406 -6.45 17.17 -0.59
N ALA A 407 -6.22 16.87 -1.86
CA ALA A 407 -5.27 15.84 -2.26
C ALA A 407 -3.87 16.16 -1.76
N GLU A 408 -3.39 17.41 -1.93
CA GLU A 408 -2.09 17.86 -1.45
C GLU A 408 -2.02 17.85 0.08
N ALA A 409 -3.02 18.40 0.76
CA ALA A 409 -3.08 18.43 2.22
C ALA A 409 -3.11 17.01 2.83
N TRP A 410 -3.84 16.09 2.20
CA TRP A 410 -3.83 14.69 2.60
C TRP A 410 -2.44 14.07 2.48
N PHE A 411 -1.75 14.31 1.35
CA PHE A 411 -0.41 13.75 1.16
C PHE A 411 0.59 14.28 2.18
N GLN A 412 0.57 15.59 2.46
CA GLN A 412 1.39 16.20 3.51
C GLN A 412 1.08 15.60 4.88
N THR A 413 -0.20 15.46 5.22
CA THR A 413 -0.63 14.92 6.52
C THR A 413 -0.20 13.47 6.70
N ILE A 414 -0.47 12.60 5.71
CA ILE A 414 -0.14 11.18 5.83
C ILE A 414 1.38 10.94 5.84
N THR A 415 2.14 11.71 5.07
CA THR A 415 3.61 11.58 5.06
C THR A 415 4.24 12.11 6.36
N ALA A 416 3.72 13.19 6.93
CA ALA A 416 4.13 13.67 8.25
C ALA A 416 3.76 12.68 9.37
N GLU A 417 2.57 12.07 9.31
CA GLU A 417 2.17 11.05 10.29
C GLU A 417 3.07 9.81 10.23
N VAL A 418 3.42 9.36 9.03
CA VAL A 418 4.11 8.08 8.83
C VAL A 418 5.61 8.20 8.94
N PHE A 419 6.20 9.29 8.45
CA PHE A 419 7.64 9.46 8.29
C PHE A 419 8.22 10.68 9.03
N GLY A 420 7.34 11.59 9.49
CA GLY A 420 7.74 12.84 10.18
C GLY A 420 7.97 12.71 11.67
#